data_bd9c960624a5e004d095c097eafcd075
#
_entry.id   bd9c960624a5e004d095c097eafcd075
#
_cell.length_a   1.000
_cell.length_b   1.000
_cell.length_c   1.000
_cell.angle_alpha   90.00
_cell.angle_beta   90.00
_cell.angle_gamma   90.00
#
_symmetry.space_group_name_H-M   'P 1'
#
loop_
_entity.id
_entity.type
_entity.pdbx_description
1 polymer ?
#
loop_
_entity_poly.entity_id
_entity_poly.type
_entity_poly.pdbx_seq_one_letter_code
_entity_poly.pdbx_strand_id
1 'polypeptide(L)'
;MKNKIENVHDALVLIQGNLKCPKNQKNTFGNYSYRNCEDILQALKPLLKETDCYIKFDDEIISVMDRVYVKATATLHHIISNQHVSTWITCTALAREPEIKKGMDLSQITGASSSYARKYALNGMFAIDDNKDADFYNNNEPATVT
;
A
#
# COMPACT_ATOMS: atom_id res chain seq x y z
N MET A 1 -26.05 13.41 -6.29
CA MET A 1 -26.04 13.70 -4.84
C MET A 1 -24.72 13.28 -4.26
N LYS A 2 -24.01 14.21 -3.66
CA LYS A 2 -22.82 13.86 -2.90
C LYS A 2 -23.26 13.19 -1.61
N ASN A 3 -22.82 11.96 -1.39
CA ASN A 3 -23.04 11.31 -0.11
C ASN A 3 -22.26 12.06 0.97
N LYS A 4 -22.95 12.35 2.06
CA LYS A 4 -22.32 13.02 3.19
C LYS A 4 -21.34 12.09 3.85
N ILE A 5 -20.11 12.57 4.09
CA ILE A 5 -19.07 11.81 4.79
C ILE A 5 -19.22 12.10 6.28
N GLU A 6 -19.66 11.10 7.02
CA GLU A 6 -19.88 11.24 8.46
C GLU A 6 -18.81 10.52 9.30
N ASN A 7 -18.15 9.52 8.72
CA ASN A 7 -17.14 8.72 9.41
C ASN A 7 -16.16 8.13 8.42
N VAL A 8 -15.17 7.40 8.95
CA VAL A 8 -14.12 6.79 8.12
C VAL A 8 -14.67 5.75 7.14
N HIS A 9 -15.76 5.08 7.48
CA HIS A 9 -16.34 4.08 6.58
C HIS A 9 -16.93 4.72 5.34
N ASP A 10 -17.65 5.83 5.49
CA ASP A 10 -18.15 6.61 4.36
C ASP A 10 -17.02 7.11 3.48
N ALA A 11 -15.97 7.62 4.11
CA ALA A 11 -14.78 8.09 3.40
C ALA A 11 -14.11 6.95 2.62
N LEU A 12 -13.97 5.80 3.24
CA LEU A 12 -13.32 4.65 2.62
C LEU A 12 -14.11 4.15 1.40
N VAL A 13 -15.43 4.10 1.50
CA VAL A 13 -16.30 3.73 0.36
C VAL A 13 -16.07 4.67 -0.81
N LEU A 14 -16.04 5.98 -0.56
CA LEU A 14 -15.80 6.97 -1.61
C LEU A 14 -14.42 6.82 -2.21
N ILE A 15 -13.40 6.67 -1.37
CA ILE A 15 -12.01 6.55 -1.83
C ILE A 15 -11.85 5.29 -2.67
N GLN A 16 -12.31 4.14 -2.18
CA GLN A 16 -12.18 2.89 -2.93
C GLN A 16 -12.90 2.96 -4.29
N GLY A 17 -14.03 3.63 -4.33
CA GLY A 17 -14.80 3.76 -5.56
C GLY A 17 -14.19 4.68 -6.60
N ASN A 18 -13.35 5.62 -6.19
CA ASN A 18 -12.80 6.65 -7.07
C ASN A 18 -11.29 6.54 -7.28
N LEU A 19 -10.59 5.78 -6.46
CA LEU A 19 -9.13 5.69 -6.56
C LEU A 19 -8.73 4.96 -7.84
N LYS A 20 -7.89 5.62 -8.62
CA LYS A 20 -7.28 5.04 -9.81
C LYS A 20 -5.78 5.25 -9.72
N CYS A 21 -5.06 4.15 -9.71
CA CYS A 21 -3.60 4.17 -9.63
C CYS A 21 -3.04 3.11 -10.59
N PRO A 22 -2.91 3.43 -11.87
CA PRO A 22 -2.39 2.47 -12.84
C PRO A 22 -0.94 2.15 -12.57
N LYS A 23 -0.50 1.00 -13.07
CA LYS A 23 0.89 0.56 -12.96
C LYS A 23 1.73 1.26 -14.01
N ASN A 24 2.28 2.41 -13.67
CA ASN A 24 3.06 3.25 -14.58
C ASN A 24 4.57 3.02 -14.51
N GLN A 25 5.03 2.28 -13.51
CA GLN A 25 6.45 1.94 -13.39
C GLN A 25 6.74 0.66 -14.17
N LYS A 26 7.94 0.55 -14.71
CA LYS A 26 8.37 -0.64 -15.44
C LYS A 26 9.63 -1.23 -14.82
N ASN A 27 9.59 -2.53 -14.57
CA ASN A 27 10.77 -3.28 -14.18
C ASN A 27 11.36 -3.92 -15.43
N THR A 28 12.55 -3.46 -15.81
CA THR A 28 13.21 -3.95 -17.03
C THR A 28 13.76 -5.36 -16.87
N PHE A 29 14.08 -5.78 -15.67
CA PHE A 29 14.56 -7.14 -15.40
C PHE A 29 13.45 -8.18 -15.52
N GLY A 30 12.29 -7.90 -14.92
CA GLY A 30 11.16 -8.81 -14.94
C GLY A 30 10.20 -8.58 -16.10
N ASN A 31 10.41 -7.53 -16.86
CA ASN A 31 9.55 -7.13 -17.98
C ASN A 31 8.07 -7.03 -17.57
N TYR A 32 7.80 -6.40 -16.45
CA TYR A 32 6.44 -6.18 -15.96
C TYR A 32 6.25 -4.73 -15.50
N SER A 33 5.00 -4.31 -15.49
CA SER A 33 4.60 -3.01 -14.98
C SER A 33 4.17 -3.12 -13.52
N TYR A 34 4.44 -2.08 -12.75
CA TYR A 34 4.06 -2.04 -11.34
C TYR A 34 3.73 -0.61 -10.91
N ARG A 35 3.16 -0.46 -9.73
CA ARG A 35 3.04 0.81 -9.02
C ARG A 35 3.85 0.73 -7.74
N ASN A 36 4.43 1.84 -7.33
CA ASN A 36 5.11 1.91 -6.03
C ASN A 36 4.23 2.61 -5.00
N CYS A 37 4.69 2.64 -3.74
CA CYS A 37 3.96 3.28 -2.66
C CYS A 37 3.70 4.76 -2.93
N GLU A 38 4.68 5.46 -3.49
CA GLU A 38 4.56 6.87 -3.80
C GLU A 38 3.49 7.16 -4.84
N ASP A 39 3.36 6.29 -5.84
CA ASP A 39 2.32 6.41 -6.87
C ASP A 39 0.93 6.34 -6.22
N ILE A 40 0.75 5.42 -5.29
CA ILE A 40 -0.51 5.25 -4.58
C ILE A 40 -0.81 6.48 -3.73
N LEU A 41 0.18 6.97 -2.98
CA LEU A 41 0.01 8.15 -2.14
C LEU A 41 -0.34 9.39 -2.96
N GLN A 42 0.29 9.56 -4.12
CA GLN A 42 -0.04 10.69 -5.01
C GLN A 42 -1.48 10.61 -5.51
N ALA A 43 -1.93 9.42 -5.90
CA ALA A 43 -3.31 9.22 -6.35
C ALA A 43 -4.32 9.42 -5.23
N LEU A 44 -3.93 9.12 -3.98
CA LEU A 44 -4.81 9.25 -2.81
C LEU A 44 -5.00 10.70 -2.36
N LYS A 45 -3.99 11.55 -2.49
CA LYS A 45 -4.01 12.88 -1.88
C LYS A 45 -5.24 13.71 -2.21
N PRO A 46 -5.70 13.82 -3.47
CA PRO A 46 -6.93 14.57 -3.74
C PRO A 46 -8.16 13.98 -3.06
N LEU A 47 -8.25 12.65 -3.01
CA LEU A 47 -9.38 11.97 -2.38
C LEU A 47 -9.35 12.10 -0.86
N LEU A 48 -8.18 12.07 -0.26
CA LEU A 48 -8.02 12.32 1.18
C LEU A 48 -8.49 13.72 1.54
N LYS A 49 -8.08 14.70 0.76
CA LYS A 49 -8.50 16.10 0.98
C LYS A 49 -10.02 16.24 0.84
N GLU A 50 -10.60 15.64 -0.18
CA GLU A 50 -12.05 15.68 -0.42
C GLU A 50 -12.86 15.07 0.73
N THR A 51 -12.33 14.05 1.38
CA THR A 51 -13.03 13.30 2.43
C THR A 51 -12.65 13.72 3.85
N ASP A 52 -11.84 14.75 4.01
CA ASP A 52 -11.30 15.19 5.32
C ASP A 52 -10.56 14.06 6.05
N CYS A 53 -9.74 13.33 5.30
CA CYS A 53 -8.98 12.21 5.82
C CYS A 53 -7.48 12.47 5.71
N TYR A 54 -6.73 11.80 6.58
CA TYR A 54 -5.29 11.70 6.44
C TYR A 54 -4.82 10.26 6.70
N ILE A 55 -3.65 9.93 6.18
CA ILE A 55 -3.03 8.63 6.38
C ILE A 55 -1.79 8.79 7.24
N LYS A 56 -1.65 7.89 8.20
CA LYS A 56 -0.47 7.77 9.02
C LYS A 56 0.08 6.36 8.90
N PHE A 57 1.40 6.24 8.80
CA PHE A 57 2.08 4.94 8.80
C PHE A 57 2.84 4.75 10.11
N ASP A 58 2.80 3.53 10.60
CA ASP A 58 3.65 3.08 11.68
C ASP A 58 4.38 1.82 11.23
N ASP A 59 5.68 1.77 11.45
CA ASP A 59 6.49 0.60 11.12
C ASP A 59 6.99 -0.07 12.40
N GLU A 60 7.01 -1.39 12.39
CA GLU A 60 7.52 -2.21 13.47
C GLU A 60 8.42 -3.29 12.88
N ILE A 61 9.55 -3.54 13.52
CA ILE A 61 10.45 -4.62 13.11
C ILE A 61 10.07 -5.88 13.87
N ILE A 62 9.84 -6.96 13.13
CA ILE A 62 9.45 -8.25 13.70
C ILE A 62 10.48 -9.28 13.31
N SER A 63 10.98 -10.03 14.29
CA SER A 63 11.86 -11.17 14.06
C SER A 63 11.10 -12.46 14.31
N VAL A 64 11.14 -13.36 13.33
CA VAL A 64 10.60 -14.72 13.45
C VAL A 64 11.73 -15.66 13.13
N MET A 65 12.25 -16.34 14.14
CA MET A 65 13.45 -17.15 14.04
C MET A 65 14.63 -16.27 13.58
N ASP A 66 15.26 -16.58 12.44
CA ASP A 66 16.34 -15.79 11.86
C ASP A 66 15.86 -14.84 10.74
N ARG A 67 14.55 -14.68 10.59
CA ARG A 67 13.97 -13.83 9.57
C ARG A 67 13.50 -12.51 10.16
N VAL A 68 13.76 -11.43 9.43
CA VAL A 68 13.36 -10.08 9.83
C VAL A 68 12.32 -9.56 8.86
N TYR A 69 11.26 -9.00 9.41
CA TYR A 69 10.18 -8.38 8.65
C TYR A 69 9.97 -6.94 9.09
N VAL A 70 9.63 -6.09 8.14
CA VAL A 70 9.05 -4.79 8.45
C VAL A 70 7.54 -4.95 8.40
N LYS A 71 6.89 -4.66 9.52
CA LYS A 71 5.42 -4.62 9.61
C LYS A 71 4.99 -3.18 9.49
N ALA A 72 4.27 -2.84 8.42
CA ALA A 72 3.72 -1.51 8.24
C ALA A 72 2.23 -1.52 8.54
N THR A 73 1.79 -0.55 9.31
CA THR A 73 0.39 -0.30 9.58
C THR A 73 0.01 1.04 8.98
N ALA A 74 -0.91 1.02 8.03
CA ALA A 74 -1.52 2.23 7.49
C ALA A 74 -2.80 2.52 8.28
N THR A 75 -2.96 3.74 8.74
CA THR A 75 -4.16 4.17 9.45
C THR A 75 -4.80 5.31 8.68
N LEU A 76 -6.05 5.11 8.28
CA LEU A 76 -6.86 6.15 7.66
C LEU A 76 -7.68 6.81 8.75
N HIS A 77 -7.47 8.10 8.95
CA HIS A 77 -8.23 8.91 9.90
C HIS A 77 -9.19 9.82 9.16
N HIS A 78 -10.43 9.85 9.61
CA HIS A 78 -11.43 10.83 9.18
C HIS A 78 -11.66 11.81 10.32
N ILE A 79 -11.60 13.10 10.02
CA ILE A 79 -11.72 14.17 11.01
C ILE A 79 -13.03 14.90 10.86
N ILE A 80 -13.74 15.09 11.96
CA ILE A 80 -14.83 16.05 12.06
C ILE A 80 -14.28 17.28 12.76
N SER A 81 -13.85 18.27 11.97
CA SER A 81 -13.03 19.39 12.44
C SER A 81 -13.67 20.19 13.56
N ASN A 82 -14.99 20.43 13.49
CA ASN A 82 -15.69 21.23 14.47
C ASN A 82 -15.97 20.49 15.78
N GLN A 83 -15.73 19.19 15.84
CA GLN A 83 -15.98 18.37 17.03
C GLN A 83 -14.70 17.78 17.60
N HIS A 84 -13.58 17.93 16.93
CA HIS A 84 -12.29 17.31 17.29
C HIS A 84 -12.41 15.79 17.48
N VAL A 85 -13.33 15.17 16.75
CA VAL A 85 -13.57 13.72 16.79
C VAL A 85 -12.98 13.13 15.52
N SER A 86 -12.27 12.02 15.68
CA SER A 86 -11.80 11.26 14.53
C SER A 86 -12.26 9.81 14.64
N THR A 87 -12.58 9.23 13.48
CA THR A 87 -12.76 7.79 13.35
C THR A 87 -11.65 7.27 12.47
N TRP A 88 -11.23 6.04 12.69
CA TRP A 88 -10.08 5.49 11.95
C TRP A 88 -10.24 4.02 11.67
N ILE A 89 -9.53 3.56 10.66
CA ILE A 89 -9.43 2.15 10.30
C ILE A 89 -7.97 1.86 9.93
N THR A 90 -7.50 0.66 10.24
CA THR A 90 -6.12 0.25 10.00
C THR A 90 -6.04 -0.91 9.03
N CYS A 91 -4.92 -0.99 8.34
CA CYS A 91 -4.56 -2.16 7.54
C CYS A 91 -3.06 -2.40 7.69
N THR A 92 -2.68 -3.64 7.86
CA THR A 92 -1.31 -4.02 8.17
C THR A 92 -0.77 -4.97 7.11
N ALA A 93 0.51 -4.83 6.78
CA ALA A 93 1.19 -5.72 5.87
C ALA A 93 2.63 -5.94 6.32
N LEU A 94 3.21 -7.05 5.89
CA LEU A 94 4.57 -7.42 6.21
C LEU A 94 5.40 -7.52 4.94
N ALA A 95 6.64 -7.05 5.01
CA ALA A 95 7.63 -7.30 3.97
C ALA A 95 8.88 -7.89 4.62
N ARG A 96 9.35 -9.00 4.07
CA ARG A 96 10.56 -9.63 4.59
C ARG A 96 11.78 -8.83 4.18
N GLU A 97 12.64 -8.55 5.14
CA GLU A 97 13.93 -7.91 4.88
C GLU A 97 14.91 -8.96 4.38
N PRO A 98 15.50 -8.79 3.18
CA PRO A 98 16.52 -9.71 2.71
C PRO A 98 17.80 -9.51 3.52
N GLU A 99 18.55 -10.59 3.74
CA GLU A 99 19.79 -10.53 4.51
C GLU A 99 20.85 -9.66 3.82
N ILE A 100 21.00 -9.84 2.51
CA ILE A 100 21.94 -9.07 1.70
C ILE A 100 21.30 -8.80 0.35
N LYS A 101 21.39 -7.55 -0.11
CA LYS A 101 20.99 -7.20 -1.47
C LYS A 101 22.13 -6.43 -2.12
N LYS A 102 22.60 -6.94 -3.25
CA LYS A 102 23.68 -6.34 -4.01
C LYS A 102 23.35 -4.90 -4.41
N GLY A 103 24.26 -3.96 -4.15
CA GLY A 103 24.07 -2.57 -4.50
C GLY A 103 23.32 -1.74 -3.48
N MET A 104 22.95 -2.33 -2.34
CA MET A 104 22.28 -1.62 -1.25
C MET A 104 23.05 -1.75 0.06
N ASP A 105 23.13 -0.66 0.82
CA ASP A 105 23.58 -0.73 2.20
C ASP A 105 22.44 -1.20 3.12
N LEU A 106 22.75 -1.43 4.40
CA LEU A 106 21.79 -1.98 5.35
C LEU A 106 20.58 -1.05 5.56
N SER A 107 20.80 0.25 5.58
CA SER A 107 19.72 1.22 5.75
C SER A 107 18.80 1.25 4.54
N GLN A 108 19.34 1.13 3.33
CA GLN A 108 18.57 1.07 2.10
C GLN A 108 17.70 -0.19 2.03
N ILE A 109 18.22 -1.33 2.53
CA ILE A 109 17.49 -2.59 2.56
C ILE A 109 16.25 -2.44 3.44
N THR A 110 16.41 -1.91 4.65
CA THR A 110 15.28 -1.69 5.57
C THR A 110 14.29 -0.69 4.99
N GLY A 111 14.77 0.40 4.39
CA GLY A 111 13.93 1.40 3.76
C GLY A 111 13.10 0.84 2.61
N ALA A 112 13.71 0.01 1.77
CA ALA A 112 13.00 -0.65 0.68
C ALA A 112 11.94 -1.60 1.20
N SER A 113 12.22 -2.37 2.25
CA SER A 113 11.26 -3.28 2.88
C SER A 113 10.09 -2.51 3.49
N SER A 114 10.37 -1.38 4.13
CA SER A 114 9.33 -0.49 4.66
C SER A 114 8.42 0.01 3.54
N SER A 115 8.98 0.47 2.44
CA SER A 115 8.19 0.94 1.29
C SER A 115 7.30 -0.16 0.72
N TYR A 116 7.80 -1.38 0.60
CA TYR A 116 7.03 -2.54 0.16
C TYR A 116 5.88 -2.86 1.11
N ALA A 117 6.16 -2.90 2.41
CA ALA A 117 5.14 -3.19 3.41
C ALA A 117 4.03 -2.13 3.38
N ARG A 118 4.38 -0.86 3.27
CA ARG A 118 3.41 0.25 3.17
C ARG A 118 2.57 0.15 1.91
N LYS A 119 3.17 -0.19 0.79
CA LYS A 119 2.45 -0.40 -0.46
C LYS A 119 1.38 -1.48 -0.31
N TYR A 120 1.72 -2.61 0.27
CA TYR A 120 0.77 -3.70 0.47
C TYR A 120 -0.31 -3.36 1.51
N ALA A 121 0.04 -2.59 2.54
CA ALA A 121 -0.96 -2.11 3.50
C ALA A 121 -1.99 -1.20 2.80
N LEU A 122 -1.55 -0.30 1.92
CA LEU A 122 -2.44 0.53 1.14
C LEU A 122 -3.28 -0.28 0.15
N ASN A 123 -2.67 -1.26 -0.50
CA ASN A 123 -3.42 -2.15 -1.41
C ASN A 123 -4.57 -2.84 -0.69
N GLY A 124 -4.33 -3.32 0.52
CA GLY A 124 -5.37 -3.96 1.32
C GLY A 124 -6.45 -3.00 1.78
N MET A 125 -6.06 -1.82 2.22
CA MET A 125 -7.01 -0.81 2.71
C MET A 125 -7.92 -0.28 1.62
N PHE A 126 -7.36 0.01 0.44
CA PHE A 126 -8.10 0.67 -0.63
C PHE A 126 -8.57 -0.27 -1.73
N ALA A 127 -8.48 -1.59 -1.48
CA ALA A 127 -8.94 -2.62 -2.42
C ALA A 127 -8.35 -2.42 -3.82
N ILE A 128 -7.04 -2.22 -3.89
CA ILE A 128 -6.35 -2.07 -5.16
C ILE A 128 -6.12 -3.47 -5.73
N ASP A 129 -6.90 -3.84 -6.71
CA ASP A 129 -7.03 -5.21 -7.19
C ASP A 129 -6.63 -5.43 -8.64
N ASP A 130 -6.14 -4.41 -9.32
CA ASP A 130 -5.68 -4.55 -10.70
C ASP A 130 -4.29 -5.18 -10.79
N ASN A 131 -3.85 -5.81 -9.72
CA ASN A 131 -2.58 -6.51 -9.67
C ASN A 131 -2.68 -7.86 -10.37
N LYS A 132 -1.89 -8.01 -11.41
CA LYS A 132 -1.56 -9.32 -11.92
C LYS A 132 -0.48 -9.86 -10.99
N ASP A 133 -0.88 -10.67 -10.05
CA ASP A 133 0.04 -11.25 -9.07
C ASP A 133 0.79 -12.46 -9.67
N ALA A 134 1.53 -13.16 -8.83
CA ALA A 134 2.27 -14.34 -9.25
C ALA A 134 1.35 -15.42 -9.83
N ASP A 135 0.14 -15.56 -9.29
CA ASP A 135 -0.80 -16.55 -9.77
C ASP A 135 -1.28 -16.25 -11.19
N PHE A 136 -1.47 -14.98 -11.52
CA PHE A 136 -1.81 -14.57 -12.88
C PHE A 136 -0.73 -15.02 -13.86
N TYR A 137 0.54 -14.78 -13.54
CA TYR A 137 1.64 -15.15 -14.43
C TYR A 137 1.79 -16.67 -14.56
N ASN A 138 1.61 -17.40 -13.45
CA ASN A 138 1.67 -18.85 -13.45
C ASN A 138 0.59 -19.50 -14.30
N ASN A 139 -0.58 -18.88 -14.37
CA ASN A 139 -1.73 -19.43 -15.09
C ASN A 139 -1.78 -19.04 -16.55
N ASN A 140 -1.16 -17.93 -16.92
CA ASN A 140 -1.28 -17.33 -18.24
C ASN A 140 -0.01 -17.39 -19.07
N GLU A 141 1.11 -17.74 -18.49
CA GLU A 141 2.29 -18.02 -19.26
C GLU A 141 2.20 -19.42 -19.84
N PRO A 142 2.50 -19.59 -21.15
CA PRO A 142 2.65 -20.92 -21.65
C PRO A 142 3.72 -21.62 -20.81
N ALA A 143 3.44 -22.85 -20.42
CA ALA A 143 4.41 -23.65 -19.71
C ALA A 143 5.70 -23.65 -20.53
N THR A 144 6.57 -22.71 -20.27
CA THR A 144 7.91 -22.76 -20.81
C THR A 144 8.61 -23.87 -20.07
N VAL A 145 8.56 -24.97 -20.66
CA VAL A 145 9.37 -26.08 -20.20
C VAL A 145 10.80 -25.77 -20.54
N THR A 146 11.50 -25.51 -19.54
CA THR A 146 12.94 -25.63 -19.66
C THR A 146 13.39 -26.61 -18.63
#